data_affbb1ca781f42e1b365e5497e17aa05
#
_entry.id   affbb1ca781f42e1b365e5497e17aa05
#
_cell.length_a   1.000
_cell.length_b   1.000
_cell.length_c   1.000
_cell.angle_alpha   90.00
_cell.angle_beta   90.00
_cell.angle_gamma   90.00
#
_symmetry.space_group_name_H-M   'P 1'
#
loop_
_entity.id
_entity.type
_entity.pdbx_description
1 polymer ?
#
loop_
_entity_poly.entity_id
_entity_poly.type
_entity_poly.pdbx_seq_one_letter_code
_entity_poly.pdbx_strand_id
1 'polypeptide(L)'
;MKLVAAGKFGVGVYNVGGDMYAIANYCAHEGAPLCTGFVGGTNVHAPDRPGQLEFVRDGQIVRCPWHQWEFDLTNGRTLADPSRKIRTYRVDVSDGEVFVTA
;
A
#
# COMPACT_ATOMS: atom_id res chain seq x y z
N MET A 1 -7.96 -4.53 5.85
CA MET A 1 -8.00 -3.14 5.37
C MET A 1 -9.39 -2.56 5.60
N LYS A 2 -9.46 -1.29 5.95
CA LYS A 2 -10.74 -0.60 6.15
C LYS A 2 -10.76 0.66 5.29
N LEU A 3 -11.85 0.84 4.51
CA LEU A 3 -12.07 2.07 3.74
C LEU A 3 -12.78 3.10 4.61
N VAL A 4 -12.28 4.31 4.57
CA VAL A 4 -12.91 5.46 5.25
C VAL A 4 -13.18 6.58 4.26
N ALA A 5 -14.22 7.35 4.50
CA ALA A 5 -14.61 8.48 3.65
C ALA A 5 -13.72 9.68 4.00
N ALA A 6 -12.64 9.84 3.25
CA ALA A 6 -11.73 10.98 3.37
C ALA A 6 -11.16 11.26 1.99
N GLY A 7 -10.99 12.53 1.66
CA GLY A 7 -10.54 12.93 0.33
C GLY A 7 -11.58 12.62 -0.75
N LYS A 8 -11.15 12.75 -2.02
CA LYS A 8 -12.05 12.60 -3.17
C LYS A 8 -12.43 11.13 -3.46
N PHE A 9 -11.48 10.21 -3.23
CA PHE A 9 -11.64 8.80 -3.63
C PHE A 9 -11.79 7.84 -2.46
N GLY A 10 -11.81 8.35 -1.24
CA GLY A 10 -11.71 7.54 -0.04
C GLY A 10 -10.27 7.19 0.30
N VAL A 11 -10.08 6.62 1.47
CA VAL A 11 -8.77 6.26 2.00
C VAL A 11 -8.84 4.85 2.56
N GLY A 12 -7.88 4.02 2.21
CA GLY A 12 -7.73 2.69 2.80
C GLY A 12 -6.77 2.75 3.99
N VAL A 13 -7.17 2.18 5.11
CA VAL A 13 -6.35 2.09 6.32
C VAL A 13 -5.88 0.65 6.48
N TYR A 14 -4.58 0.47 6.64
CA TYR A 14 -3.92 -0.84 6.71
C TYR A 14 -3.14 -0.99 8.00
N ASN A 15 -3.21 -2.17 8.58
CA ASN A 15 -2.35 -2.56 9.69
C ASN A 15 -1.19 -3.39 9.13
N VAL A 16 0.03 -2.90 9.29
CA VAL A 16 1.24 -3.57 8.82
C VAL A 16 2.14 -3.84 10.02
N GLY A 17 2.09 -5.06 10.54
CA GLY A 17 2.91 -5.46 11.68
C GLY A 17 2.67 -4.67 12.96
N GLY A 18 1.45 -4.15 13.15
CA GLY A 18 1.08 -3.33 14.30
C GLY A 18 1.10 -1.82 14.02
N ASP A 19 1.72 -1.39 12.94
CA ASP A 19 1.73 0.00 12.52
C ASP A 19 0.60 0.27 11.52
N MET A 20 -0.05 1.41 11.67
CA MET A 20 -1.17 1.79 10.83
C MET A 20 -0.73 2.75 9.73
N TYR A 21 -1.14 2.45 8.51
CA TYR A 21 -0.85 3.29 7.33
C TYR A 21 -2.14 3.57 6.57
N ALA A 22 -2.22 4.74 5.96
CA ALA A 22 -3.37 5.12 5.16
C ALA A 22 -2.94 5.67 3.81
N ILE A 23 -3.57 5.18 2.75
CA ILE A 23 -3.30 5.59 1.37
C ILE A 23 -4.59 5.95 0.66
N ALA A 24 -4.47 6.84 -0.34
CA ALA A 24 -5.61 7.18 -1.19
C ALA A 24 -6.07 5.95 -1.99
N ASN A 25 -7.39 5.81 -2.12
CA ASN A 25 -7.99 4.73 -2.93
C ASN A 25 -7.98 5.09 -4.41
N TYR A 26 -6.78 5.35 -4.94
CA TYR A 26 -6.58 5.81 -6.30
C TYR A 26 -5.22 5.35 -6.81
N CYS A 27 -5.21 4.55 -7.87
CA CYS A 27 -3.97 4.09 -8.47
C CYS A 27 -3.32 5.22 -9.29
N ALA A 28 -2.06 5.51 -9.02
CA ALA A 28 -1.30 6.55 -9.73
C ALA A 28 -1.15 6.28 -11.23
N HIS A 29 -1.32 5.01 -11.66
CA HIS A 29 -1.19 4.64 -13.06
C HIS A 29 -2.43 5.03 -13.88
N GLU A 30 -3.62 4.56 -13.51
CA GLU A 30 -4.85 4.82 -14.28
C GLU A 30 -6.08 5.14 -13.42
N GLY A 31 -5.89 5.46 -12.16
CA GLY A 31 -7.00 5.85 -11.31
C GLY A 31 -7.90 4.72 -10.82
N ALA A 32 -7.42 3.47 -10.91
CA ALA A 32 -8.16 2.33 -10.36
C ALA A 32 -8.38 2.47 -8.85
N PRO A 33 -9.41 1.81 -8.28
CA PRO A 33 -9.62 1.80 -6.83
C PRO A 33 -8.57 0.91 -6.16
N LEU A 34 -7.40 1.49 -5.89
CA LEU A 34 -6.21 0.78 -5.42
C LEU A 34 -6.45 -0.07 -4.19
N CYS A 35 -7.26 0.42 -3.25
CA CYS A 35 -7.50 -0.27 -1.98
C CYS A 35 -8.39 -1.52 -2.13
N THR A 36 -8.92 -1.80 -3.31
CA THR A 36 -9.59 -3.07 -3.59
C THR A 36 -8.63 -4.15 -4.10
N GLY A 37 -7.36 -3.81 -4.29
CA GLY A 37 -6.34 -4.74 -4.75
C GLY A 37 -5.85 -5.68 -3.66
N PHE A 38 -5.02 -6.63 -4.06
CA PHE A 38 -4.43 -7.60 -3.14
C PHE A 38 -3.33 -6.98 -2.29
N VAL A 39 -3.34 -7.30 -1.00
CA VAL A 39 -2.24 -6.99 -0.10
C VAL A 39 -1.37 -8.24 0.04
N GLY A 40 -0.08 -8.08 -0.17
CA GLY A 40 0.88 -9.18 -0.05
C GLY A 40 2.29 -8.62 0.00
N GLY A 41 3.22 -9.35 -0.55
CA GLY A 41 4.61 -8.94 -0.65
C GLY A 41 5.06 -8.85 -2.10
N THR A 42 6.35 -8.90 -2.31
CA THR A 42 6.96 -8.88 -3.64
C THR A 42 8.07 -9.90 -3.72
N ASN A 43 8.45 -10.27 -4.94
CA ASN A 43 9.56 -11.19 -5.19
C ASN A 43 10.82 -10.40 -5.53
N VAL A 44 11.93 -10.78 -4.91
CA VAL A 44 13.24 -10.23 -5.21
C VAL A 44 14.21 -11.37 -5.52
N HIS A 45 15.29 -11.07 -6.24
CA HIS A 45 16.32 -12.08 -6.46
C HIS A 45 17.04 -12.39 -5.14
N ALA A 46 17.13 -13.68 -4.81
CA ALA A 46 17.88 -14.10 -3.64
C ALA A 46 19.37 -13.84 -3.88
N PRO A 47 20.07 -13.08 -3.02
CA PRO A 47 21.44 -12.65 -3.30
C PRO A 47 22.45 -13.78 -3.31
N ASP A 48 22.19 -14.87 -2.60
CA ASP A 48 23.06 -16.04 -2.46
C ASP A 48 22.61 -17.23 -3.31
N ARG A 49 21.54 -17.11 -4.08
CA ARG A 49 20.95 -18.19 -4.88
C ARG A 49 20.59 -17.69 -6.27
N PRO A 50 21.57 -17.58 -7.18
CA PRO A 50 21.32 -17.09 -8.53
C PRO A 50 20.16 -17.81 -9.25
N GLY A 51 19.29 -17.06 -9.88
CA GLY A 51 18.13 -17.58 -10.59
C GLY A 51 16.94 -17.94 -9.72
N GLN A 52 17.03 -17.75 -8.40
CA GLN A 52 15.93 -17.98 -7.46
C GLN A 52 15.33 -16.67 -6.99
N LEU A 53 14.03 -16.69 -6.72
CA LEU A 53 13.31 -15.53 -6.17
C LEU A 53 13.01 -15.78 -4.70
N GLU A 54 13.02 -14.72 -3.93
CA GLU A 54 12.63 -14.71 -2.53
C GLU A 54 11.41 -13.81 -2.35
N PHE A 55 10.38 -14.34 -1.69
CA PHE A 55 9.18 -13.56 -1.36
C PHE A 55 9.44 -12.78 -0.07
N VAL A 56 9.29 -11.47 -0.15
CA VAL A 56 9.59 -10.57 0.97
C VAL A 56 8.46 -9.56 1.18
N ARG A 57 8.47 -8.91 2.34
CA ARG A 57 7.59 -7.79 2.68
C ARG A 57 6.11 -8.15 2.63
N ASP A 58 5.75 -9.37 3.02
CA ASP A 58 4.36 -9.80 3.07
C ASP A 58 3.53 -8.87 3.97
N GLY A 59 2.37 -8.47 3.49
CA GLY A 59 1.49 -7.52 4.17
C GLY A 59 1.84 -6.06 3.99
N GLN A 60 2.95 -5.73 3.31
CA GLN A 60 3.43 -4.36 3.13
C GLN A 60 3.18 -3.78 1.74
N ILE A 61 2.75 -4.61 0.80
CA ILE A 61 2.60 -4.23 -0.60
C ILE A 61 1.15 -4.41 -1.01
N VAL A 62 0.55 -3.37 -1.59
CA VAL A 62 -0.75 -3.48 -2.25
C VAL A 62 -0.57 -3.50 -3.75
N ARG A 63 -1.30 -4.39 -4.41
CA ARG A 63 -1.22 -4.55 -5.85
C ARG A 63 -2.48 -4.01 -6.51
N CYS A 64 -2.31 -3.07 -7.46
CA CYS A 64 -3.42 -2.46 -8.17
C CYS A 64 -4.23 -3.54 -8.92
N PRO A 65 -5.58 -3.54 -8.83
CA PRO A 65 -6.38 -4.58 -9.47
C PRO A 65 -6.37 -4.54 -10.99
N TRP A 66 -6.03 -3.38 -11.60
CA TRP A 66 -6.10 -3.26 -13.06
C TRP A 66 -4.83 -3.74 -13.77
N HIS A 67 -3.63 -3.29 -13.30
CA HIS A 67 -2.39 -3.59 -13.99
C HIS A 67 -1.32 -4.20 -13.10
N GLN A 68 -1.70 -4.65 -11.93
CA GLN A 68 -0.80 -5.32 -10.99
C GLN A 68 0.40 -4.46 -10.53
N TRP A 69 0.27 -3.13 -10.60
CA TRP A 69 1.30 -2.25 -10.07
C TRP A 69 1.40 -2.41 -8.56
N GLU A 70 2.63 -2.53 -8.08
CA GLU A 70 2.90 -2.75 -6.66
C GLU A 70 3.21 -1.43 -5.98
N PHE A 71 2.51 -1.14 -4.88
CA PHE A 71 2.70 0.05 -4.07
C PHE A 71 3.10 -0.33 -2.66
N ASP A 72 4.09 0.39 -2.14
CA ASP A 72 4.52 0.23 -0.74
C ASP A 72 3.52 0.94 0.17
N LEU A 73 2.87 0.20 1.04
CA LEU A 73 1.89 0.76 1.99
C LEU A 73 2.54 1.72 2.98
N THR A 74 3.84 1.58 3.25
CA THR A 74 4.52 2.41 4.24
C THR A 74 4.86 3.80 3.75
N ASN A 75 4.96 4.02 2.43
CA ASN A 75 5.32 5.32 1.86
C ASN A 75 4.51 5.73 0.63
N GLY A 76 3.66 4.85 0.09
CA GLY A 76 2.83 5.13 -1.08
C GLY A 76 3.55 5.11 -2.42
N ARG A 77 4.82 4.71 -2.47
CA ARG A 77 5.61 4.70 -3.70
C ARG A 77 5.44 3.40 -4.46
N THR A 78 5.49 3.47 -5.80
CA THR A 78 5.52 2.24 -6.61
C THR A 78 6.90 1.59 -6.50
N LEU A 79 6.94 0.26 -6.55
CA LEU A 79 8.22 -0.47 -6.47
C LEU A 79 9.00 -0.37 -7.77
N ALA A 80 8.32 -0.38 -8.91
CA ALA A 80 8.96 -0.32 -10.22
C ALA A 80 9.50 1.09 -10.55
N ASP A 81 8.82 2.12 -10.06
CA ASP A 81 9.19 3.52 -10.31
C ASP A 81 8.93 4.35 -9.05
N PRO A 82 9.90 4.44 -8.13
CA PRO A 82 9.72 5.16 -6.87
C PRO A 82 9.45 6.66 -7.01
N SER A 83 9.61 7.24 -8.20
CA SER A 83 9.22 8.62 -8.45
C SER A 83 7.71 8.81 -8.51
N ARG A 84 6.97 7.74 -8.80
CA ARG A 84 5.50 7.74 -8.78
C ARG A 84 5.01 7.30 -7.41
N LYS A 85 4.08 8.05 -6.87
CA LYS A 85 3.51 7.75 -5.56
C LYS A 85 2.04 8.15 -5.50
N ILE A 86 1.32 7.53 -4.59
CA ILE A 86 -0.02 7.91 -4.21
C ILE A 86 0.04 8.69 -2.91
N ARG A 87 -1.00 9.48 -2.66
CA ARG A 87 -1.07 10.25 -1.43
C ARG A 87 -1.18 9.33 -0.21
N THR A 88 -0.36 9.59 0.79
CA THR A 88 -0.46 8.95 2.11
C THR A 88 -1.07 9.92 3.11
N TYR A 89 -1.63 9.35 4.17
CA TYR A 89 -2.29 10.13 5.22
C TYR A 89 -1.73 9.72 6.56
N ARG A 90 -1.68 10.68 7.47
CA ARG A 90 -1.30 10.39 8.85
C ARG A 90 -2.41 9.62 9.54
N VAL A 91 -2.04 8.59 10.29
CA VAL A 91 -2.96 7.78 11.08
C VAL A 91 -2.58 7.89 12.55
N ASP A 92 -3.54 8.25 13.38
CA ASP A 92 -3.38 8.28 14.83
C ASP A 92 -4.36 7.30 15.44
N VAL A 93 -3.92 6.59 16.48
CA VAL A 93 -4.76 5.68 17.27
C VAL A 93 -4.86 6.22 18.68
N SER A 94 -6.09 6.43 19.17
CA SER A 94 -6.34 6.94 20.50
C SER A 94 -7.55 6.25 21.09
N ASP A 95 -7.40 5.67 22.29
CA ASP A 95 -8.48 4.98 23.00
C ASP A 95 -9.18 3.90 22.14
N GLY A 96 -8.40 3.18 21.33
CA GLY A 96 -8.92 2.15 20.46
C GLY A 96 -9.58 2.68 19.18
N GLU A 97 -9.61 3.99 18.97
CA GLU A 97 -10.15 4.61 17.75
C GLU A 97 -9.02 5.03 16.80
N VAL A 98 -9.29 4.89 15.51
CA VAL A 98 -8.35 5.23 14.44
C VAL A 98 -8.79 6.52 13.77
N PHE A 99 -7.88 7.50 13.72
CA PHE A 99 -8.11 8.80 13.10
C PHE A 99 -7.18 8.99 11.91
N VAL A 100 -7.75 9.41 10.79
CA VAL A 100 -7.00 9.72 9.57
C VAL A 100 -7.02 11.23 9.36
N THR A 101 -5.84 11.81 9.22
CA THR A 101 -5.69 13.25 8.96
C THR A 101 -5.39 13.46 7.49
N ALA A 102 -6.28 14.13 6.82
CA ALA A 102 -6.13 14.46 5.40
C ALA A 102 -5.10 15.59 5.18
#